data_9a7cb7af7c173aae9a30f8cf29100a0a
#
_entry.id   9a7cb7af7c173aae9a30f8cf29100a0a
#
_cell.length_a   1.000
_cell.length_b   1.000
_cell.length_c   1.000
_cell.angle_alpha   90.00
_cell.angle_beta   90.00
_cell.angle_gamma   90.00
#
_symmetry.space_group_name_H-M   'P 1'
#
loop_
_entity.id
_entity.type
_entity.pdbx_description
1 polymer ?
#
loop_
_entity_poly.entity_id
_entity_poly.type
_entity_poly.pdbx_seq_one_letter_code
_entity_poly.pdbx_strand_id
1 'polypeptide(L)'
;MTWETYNPVQRMSFHYKGDVRDDGVLIPTTDEVAWKHYWQHRWIYNKLEVAESQGLACGIVPTKPTEFPVVIKPIFNLMGGSINVQVCHNLEEYKKITDPGCFWSPFHFGDHHSIDLILLDGKIVEMFSFHGEKLQFGAFDFWSLNDDETDDELLELVEPWVEEFMSGYTGCLNLEIIGDYIIEAQLRMGDIDRFGDHQLMQAIWTLHNEHRWEYKRNEWTPTEFYLAALFAQPNKLFNINYELFDYIMGDALVYYQIDDPSLYHTNPPHGNRVAIFCDYELDNVIWARNICAAMMKPDIDGKYLQPLTGYKELSYYL
;
A
#
# COMPACT_ATOMS: atom_id res chain seq x y z
N MET A 1 -10.17 -19.92 0.82
CA MET A 1 -10.84 -18.92 -0.05
C MET A 1 -9.90 -18.61 -1.19
N THR A 2 -10.35 -18.71 -2.43
CA THR A 2 -9.57 -18.27 -3.58
C THR A 2 -9.63 -16.74 -3.63
N TRP A 3 -8.66 -16.07 -4.27
CA TRP A 3 -8.62 -14.62 -4.48
C TRP A 3 -9.94 -14.04 -5.04
N GLU A 4 -10.71 -14.86 -5.73
CA GLU A 4 -12.04 -14.52 -6.27
C GLU A 4 -13.11 -14.31 -5.20
N THR A 5 -12.83 -14.69 -3.94
CA THR A 5 -13.80 -14.62 -2.83
C THR A 5 -13.45 -13.59 -1.76
N TYR A 6 -12.34 -12.83 -1.91
CA TYR A 6 -12.13 -11.63 -1.08
C TYR A 6 -13.05 -10.53 -1.61
N ASN A 7 -14.28 -10.57 -1.11
CA ASN A 7 -15.30 -9.62 -1.53
C ASN A 7 -14.89 -8.21 -1.05
N PRO A 8 -14.69 -7.22 -1.93
CA PRO A 8 -14.45 -5.83 -1.56
C PRO A 8 -15.49 -5.30 -0.57
N VAL A 9 -16.73 -5.76 -0.68
CA VAL A 9 -17.82 -5.53 0.27
C VAL A 9 -17.44 -5.98 1.68
N GLN A 10 -16.67 -7.05 1.86
CA GLN A 10 -16.26 -7.50 3.20
C GLN A 10 -15.21 -6.59 3.83
N ARG A 11 -14.26 -6.05 3.06
CA ARG A 11 -13.33 -5.05 3.58
C ARG A 11 -14.08 -3.76 3.95
N MET A 12 -15.00 -3.32 3.11
CA MET A 12 -15.86 -2.18 3.42
C MET A 12 -16.91 -2.49 4.51
N SER A 13 -17.46 -3.71 4.61
CA SER A 13 -18.42 -4.09 5.65
C SER A 13 -17.81 -4.15 7.04
N PHE A 14 -16.49 -4.36 7.15
CA PHE A 14 -15.79 -4.25 8.42
C PHE A 14 -15.90 -2.83 9.00
N HIS A 15 -15.86 -1.82 8.14
CA HIS A 15 -16.00 -0.41 8.51
C HIS A 15 -17.47 0.02 8.67
N TYR A 16 -18.40 -0.65 8.03
CA TYR A 16 -19.82 -0.28 7.99
C TYR A 16 -20.72 -1.04 8.99
N LYS A 17 -20.19 -1.72 10.00
CA LYS A 17 -20.99 -2.37 11.07
C LYS A 17 -22.45 -2.73 10.67
N GLY A 18 -22.62 -3.36 9.51
CA GLY A 18 -23.90 -3.94 9.10
C GLY A 18 -24.71 -3.23 7.99
N ASP A 19 -24.30 -2.07 7.50
CA ASP A 19 -25.08 -1.29 6.52
C ASP A 19 -24.52 -1.24 5.09
N VAL A 20 -23.56 -2.11 4.73
CA VAL A 20 -23.17 -2.24 3.32
C VAL A 20 -24.31 -2.87 2.56
N ARG A 21 -24.99 -2.06 1.77
CA ARG A 21 -26.01 -2.54 0.84
C ARG A 21 -25.31 -3.37 -0.23
N ASP A 22 -25.72 -4.62 -0.33
CA ASP A 22 -25.36 -5.50 -1.46
C ASP A 22 -26.21 -5.07 -2.68
N ASP A 23 -25.88 -3.89 -3.21
CA ASP A 23 -26.59 -3.28 -4.35
C ASP A 23 -25.82 -3.45 -5.67
N GLY A 24 -24.76 -4.23 -5.65
CA GLY A 24 -23.95 -4.56 -6.83
C GLY A 24 -22.92 -3.48 -7.20
N VAL A 25 -22.72 -2.47 -6.39
CA VAL A 25 -21.64 -1.48 -6.59
C VAL A 25 -20.29 -2.13 -6.30
N LEU A 26 -19.40 -2.07 -7.29
CA LEU A 26 -18.05 -2.58 -7.16
C LEU A 26 -17.08 -1.44 -6.84
N ILE A 27 -16.48 -1.49 -5.65
CA ILE A 27 -15.37 -0.61 -5.26
C ILE A 27 -14.10 -1.46 -5.16
N PRO A 28 -13.15 -1.33 -6.09
CA PRO A 28 -11.92 -2.10 -6.06
C PRO A 28 -11.07 -1.78 -4.82
N THR A 29 -10.66 -2.81 -4.10
CA THR A 29 -9.74 -2.72 -2.95
C THR A 29 -8.46 -3.54 -3.17
N THR A 30 -8.35 -4.25 -4.29
CA THR A 30 -7.16 -4.99 -4.72
C THR A 30 -6.83 -4.67 -6.17
N ASP A 31 -5.56 -4.81 -6.53
CA ASP A 31 -5.08 -4.50 -7.88
C ASP A 31 -5.68 -5.42 -8.94
N GLU A 32 -5.93 -6.70 -8.63
CA GLU A 32 -6.53 -7.63 -9.57
C GLU A 32 -7.99 -7.27 -9.89
N VAL A 33 -8.75 -6.83 -8.88
CA VAL A 33 -10.13 -6.38 -9.06
C VAL A 33 -10.15 -5.08 -9.86
N ALA A 34 -9.30 -4.13 -9.50
CA ALA A 34 -9.17 -2.86 -10.22
C ALA A 34 -8.73 -3.04 -11.67
N TRP A 35 -7.74 -3.92 -11.93
CA TRP A 35 -7.30 -4.29 -13.29
C TRP A 35 -8.45 -4.81 -14.16
N LYS A 36 -9.32 -5.63 -13.61
CA LYS A 36 -10.49 -6.17 -14.32
C LYS A 36 -11.55 -5.12 -14.56
N HIS A 37 -11.76 -4.24 -13.58
CA HIS A 37 -12.84 -3.24 -13.59
C HIS A 37 -12.51 -2.03 -14.48
N TYR A 38 -11.31 -1.46 -14.35
CA TYR A 38 -10.90 -0.23 -15.04
C TYR A 38 -10.06 -0.53 -16.29
N TRP A 39 -10.62 -1.27 -17.24
CA TRP A 39 -9.89 -1.73 -18.42
C TRP A 39 -9.31 -0.59 -19.29
N GLN A 40 -9.89 0.60 -19.26
CA GLN A 40 -9.41 1.78 -20.01
C GLN A 40 -8.17 2.41 -19.38
N HIS A 41 -8.06 2.37 -18.04
CA HIS A 41 -6.99 3.01 -17.28
C HIS A 41 -5.96 2.03 -16.74
N ARG A 42 -6.14 0.72 -16.92
CA ARG A 42 -5.23 -0.30 -16.36
C ARG A 42 -3.80 -0.25 -16.90
N TRP A 43 -3.51 0.61 -17.90
CA TRP A 43 -2.18 0.87 -18.38
C TRP A 43 -1.24 1.35 -17.27
N ILE A 44 -1.73 2.06 -16.25
CA ILE A 44 -0.92 2.55 -15.13
C ILE A 44 -0.27 1.43 -14.31
N TYR A 45 -0.75 0.20 -14.42
CA TYR A 45 -0.09 -0.96 -13.83
C TYR A 45 1.18 -1.38 -14.59
N ASN A 46 1.39 -0.83 -15.79
CA ASN A 46 2.66 -0.91 -16.50
C ASN A 46 3.61 0.15 -15.94
N LYS A 47 4.47 -0.24 -15.00
CA LYS A 47 5.39 0.67 -14.32
C LYS A 47 6.41 1.32 -15.26
N LEU A 48 6.69 0.69 -16.40
CA LEU A 48 7.51 1.30 -17.45
C LEU A 48 6.77 2.47 -18.10
N GLU A 49 5.50 2.31 -18.49
CA GLU A 49 4.69 3.40 -19.05
C GLU A 49 4.52 4.55 -18.05
N VAL A 50 4.36 4.26 -16.76
CA VAL A 50 4.32 5.29 -15.71
C VAL A 50 5.65 6.06 -15.64
N ALA A 51 6.80 5.40 -15.77
CA ALA A 51 8.08 6.07 -15.82
C ALA A 51 8.25 6.90 -17.12
N GLU A 52 7.85 6.35 -18.27
CA GLU A 52 7.90 7.04 -19.56
C GLU A 52 6.98 8.27 -19.62
N SER A 53 5.80 8.20 -18.99
CA SER A 53 4.85 9.33 -18.93
C SER A 53 5.40 10.56 -18.20
N GLN A 54 6.39 10.37 -17.35
CA GLN A 54 7.10 11.45 -16.65
C GLN A 54 8.40 11.89 -17.39
N GLY A 55 8.68 11.33 -18.55
CA GLY A 55 9.90 11.61 -19.31
C GLY A 55 11.19 11.05 -18.69
N LEU A 56 11.07 10.06 -17.79
CA LEU A 56 12.23 9.44 -17.15
C LEU A 56 13.06 8.62 -18.15
N ALA A 57 14.37 8.67 -18.01
CA ALA A 57 15.26 7.75 -18.71
C ALA A 57 15.02 6.33 -18.16
N CYS A 58 14.39 5.46 -18.94
CA CYS A 58 14.08 4.09 -18.55
C CYS A 58 14.17 3.16 -19.76
N GLY A 59 14.09 1.86 -19.53
CA GLY A 59 14.08 0.90 -20.63
C GLY A 59 14.00 -0.54 -20.17
N ILE A 60 13.46 -1.39 -21.04
CA ILE A 60 13.36 -2.83 -20.77
C ILE A 60 14.74 -3.49 -20.71
N VAL A 61 14.87 -4.52 -19.86
CA VAL A 61 16.06 -5.37 -19.84
C VAL A 61 16.13 -6.16 -21.16
N PRO A 62 17.29 -6.19 -21.89
CA PRO A 62 18.63 -5.77 -21.48
C PRO A 62 19.09 -4.41 -22.06
N THR A 63 18.22 -3.47 -22.39
CA THR A 63 18.66 -2.15 -22.86
C THR A 63 19.54 -1.48 -21.80
N LYS A 64 20.69 -0.92 -22.25
CA LYS A 64 21.69 -0.43 -21.31
C LYS A 64 21.29 0.90 -20.68
N PRO A 65 21.30 1.02 -19.32
CA PRO A 65 21.17 2.30 -18.65
C PRO A 65 22.28 3.27 -19.03
N THR A 66 21.96 4.56 -19.06
CA THR A 66 22.92 5.64 -19.34
C THR A 66 23.71 6.04 -18.09
N GLU A 67 23.09 5.94 -16.93
CA GLU A 67 23.62 6.35 -15.63
C GLU A 67 23.30 5.30 -14.56
N PHE A 68 23.98 5.37 -13.42
CA PHE A 68 23.80 4.53 -12.24
C PHE A 68 23.81 5.37 -10.96
N PRO A 69 23.15 4.95 -9.87
CA PRO A 69 22.41 3.70 -9.71
C PRO A 69 21.05 3.69 -10.44
N VAL A 70 20.59 2.48 -10.78
CA VAL A 70 19.25 2.25 -11.33
C VAL A 70 18.49 1.23 -10.49
N VAL A 71 17.16 1.35 -10.49
CA VAL A 71 16.27 0.34 -9.94
C VAL A 71 15.78 -0.56 -11.06
N ILE A 72 15.89 -1.87 -10.85
CA ILE A 72 15.30 -2.89 -11.71
C ILE A 72 14.02 -3.37 -11.04
N LYS A 73 12.93 -3.37 -11.77
CA LYS A 73 11.63 -3.84 -11.25
C LYS A 73 10.81 -4.50 -12.36
N PRO A 74 9.89 -5.41 -12.01
CA PRO A 74 8.96 -5.97 -12.98
C PRO A 74 8.13 -4.87 -13.65
N ILE A 75 7.86 -5.00 -14.94
CA ILE A 75 6.96 -4.10 -15.67
C ILE A 75 5.56 -4.16 -15.06
N PHE A 76 5.07 -5.38 -14.75
CA PHE A 76 3.81 -5.60 -14.07
C PHE A 76 4.01 -6.34 -12.76
N ASN A 77 3.41 -5.84 -11.69
CA ASN A 77 3.33 -6.54 -10.41
C ASN A 77 2.04 -6.17 -9.69
N LEU A 78 1.01 -6.99 -9.84
CA LEU A 78 -0.28 -6.82 -9.16
C LEU A 78 -0.31 -7.43 -7.74
N MET A 79 0.82 -8.00 -7.31
CA MET A 79 0.93 -8.68 -6.00
C MET A 79 1.60 -7.80 -4.93
N GLY A 80 2.13 -6.64 -5.31
CA GLY A 80 2.84 -5.74 -4.40
C GLY A 80 4.15 -6.31 -3.85
N GLY A 81 4.58 -5.80 -2.69
CA GLY A 81 5.65 -6.39 -1.88
C GLY A 81 7.06 -6.31 -2.45
N SER A 82 7.35 -5.37 -3.33
CA SER A 82 8.69 -5.17 -3.93
C SER A 82 9.31 -6.44 -4.53
N ILE A 83 8.49 -7.38 -5.01
CA ILE A 83 8.94 -8.66 -5.57
C ILE A 83 9.80 -8.40 -6.81
N ASN A 84 11.01 -9.01 -6.83
CA ASN A 84 12.00 -8.87 -7.90
C ASN A 84 12.49 -7.43 -8.11
N VAL A 85 12.33 -6.54 -7.13
CA VAL A 85 12.94 -5.21 -7.16
C VAL A 85 14.36 -5.28 -6.62
N GLN A 86 15.31 -4.66 -7.34
CA GLN A 86 16.71 -4.62 -6.95
C GLN A 86 17.38 -3.33 -7.42
N VAL A 87 18.41 -2.89 -6.71
CA VAL A 87 19.23 -1.74 -7.11
C VAL A 87 20.50 -2.25 -7.77
N CYS A 88 20.85 -1.66 -8.91
CA CYS A 88 22.14 -1.87 -9.57
C CYS A 88 22.95 -0.57 -9.49
N HIS A 89 24.12 -0.65 -8.88
CA HIS A 89 25.02 0.51 -8.70
C HIS A 89 25.98 0.71 -9.85
N ASN A 90 26.10 -0.28 -10.74
CA ASN A 90 27.01 -0.25 -11.86
C ASN A 90 26.61 -1.24 -12.98
N LEU A 91 27.29 -1.12 -14.12
CA LEU A 91 27.02 -1.95 -15.29
C LEU A 91 27.26 -3.45 -15.05
N GLU A 92 28.22 -3.82 -14.19
CA GLU A 92 28.55 -5.23 -13.95
C GLU A 92 27.46 -5.92 -13.10
N GLU A 93 26.81 -5.19 -12.21
CA GLU A 93 25.61 -5.68 -11.50
C GLU A 93 24.44 -5.78 -12.46
N TYR A 94 24.21 -4.76 -13.28
CA TYR A 94 23.14 -4.74 -14.27
C TYR A 94 23.21 -5.89 -15.28
N LYS A 95 24.40 -6.23 -15.77
CA LYS A 95 24.61 -7.35 -16.72
C LYS A 95 24.19 -8.73 -16.19
N LYS A 96 24.02 -8.88 -14.88
CA LYS A 96 23.54 -10.12 -14.26
C LYS A 96 22.02 -10.28 -14.37
N ILE A 97 21.31 -9.18 -14.69
CA ILE A 97 19.86 -9.19 -14.85
C ILE A 97 19.53 -9.72 -16.25
N THR A 98 18.73 -10.76 -16.29
CA THR A 98 18.37 -11.44 -17.54
C THR A 98 16.87 -11.56 -17.77
N ASP A 99 16.05 -11.11 -16.82
CA ASP A 99 14.59 -11.21 -16.93
C ASP A 99 14.04 -10.12 -17.87
N PRO A 100 13.52 -10.49 -19.05
CA PRO A 100 12.97 -9.53 -20.00
C PRO A 100 11.62 -8.94 -19.56
N GLY A 101 11.01 -9.48 -18.50
CA GLY A 101 9.80 -8.92 -17.87
C GLY A 101 10.10 -7.75 -16.94
N CYS A 102 11.38 -7.38 -16.79
CA CYS A 102 11.82 -6.27 -15.98
C CYS A 102 12.24 -5.06 -16.82
N PHE A 103 12.22 -3.90 -16.21
CA PHE A 103 12.78 -2.67 -16.75
C PHE A 103 13.67 -1.98 -15.73
N TRP A 104 14.49 -1.06 -16.19
CA TRP A 104 15.27 -0.18 -15.33
C TRP A 104 14.72 1.26 -15.38
N SER A 105 14.81 1.94 -14.25
CA SER A 105 14.58 3.38 -14.11
C SER A 105 15.65 3.99 -13.20
N PRO A 106 15.83 5.31 -13.16
CA PRO A 106 16.73 5.95 -12.21
C PRO A 106 16.40 5.54 -10.77
N PHE A 107 17.42 5.49 -9.92
CA PHE A 107 17.21 5.38 -8.48
C PHE A 107 16.87 6.76 -7.93
N HIS A 108 15.68 6.90 -7.37
CA HIS A 108 15.22 8.15 -6.79
C HIS A 108 15.59 8.24 -5.32
N PHE A 109 15.98 9.44 -4.90
CA PHE A 109 16.27 9.80 -3.53
C PHE A 109 15.16 10.72 -3.02
N GLY A 110 14.96 10.74 -1.71
CA GLY A 110 13.98 11.58 -1.05
C GLY A 110 13.01 10.79 -0.18
N ASP A 111 12.03 11.50 0.29
CA ASP A 111 10.97 10.94 1.10
C ASP A 111 10.04 10.07 0.25
N HIS A 112 9.45 9.08 0.88
CA HIS A 112 8.53 8.17 0.22
C HIS A 112 7.11 8.47 0.70
N HIS A 113 6.26 8.85 -0.23
CA HIS A 113 4.87 9.12 0.02
C HIS A 113 3.97 8.11 -0.68
N SER A 114 2.87 7.76 -0.04
CA SER A 114 1.75 7.05 -0.63
C SER A 114 0.54 7.98 -0.58
N ILE A 115 -0.01 8.32 -1.73
CA ILE A 115 -1.09 9.29 -1.84
C ILE A 115 -2.34 8.58 -2.33
N ASP A 116 -3.42 8.71 -1.59
CA ASP A 116 -4.75 8.32 -2.04
C ASP A 116 -5.49 9.54 -2.60
N LEU A 117 -5.70 9.53 -3.90
CA LEU A 117 -6.48 10.52 -4.62
C LEU A 117 -7.88 9.99 -4.90
N ILE A 118 -8.89 10.82 -4.70
CA ILE A 118 -10.25 10.54 -5.14
C ILE A 118 -10.50 11.38 -6.39
N LEU A 119 -10.85 10.71 -7.48
CA LEU A 119 -11.09 11.35 -8.78
C LEU A 119 -12.54 11.23 -9.19
N LEU A 120 -13.07 12.32 -9.74
CA LEU A 120 -14.34 12.38 -10.45
C LEU A 120 -14.09 12.92 -11.87
N ASP A 121 -14.33 12.11 -12.90
CA ASP A 121 -14.08 12.47 -14.30
C ASP A 121 -12.64 12.94 -14.59
N GLY A 122 -11.66 12.35 -13.92
CA GLY A 122 -10.24 12.70 -14.06
C GLY A 122 -9.82 13.94 -13.29
N LYS A 123 -10.67 14.49 -12.42
CA LYS A 123 -10.34 15.63 -11.56
C LYS A 123 -10.19 15.17 -10.12
N ILE A 124 -9.15 15.64 -9.46
CA ILE A 124 -8.93 15.39 -8.04
C ILE A 124 -10.01 16.16 -7.24
N VAL A 125 -10.76 15.44 -6.42
CA VAL A 125 -11.80 15.99 -5.53
C VAL A 125 -11.44 15.84 -4.05
N GLU A 126 -10.50 14.96 -3.72
CA GLU A 126 -9.97 14.77 -2.38
C GLU A 126 -8.60 14.09 -2.45
N MET A 127 -7.73 14.35 -1.47
CA MET A 127 -6.40 13.75 -1.36
C MET A 127 -6.08 13.45 0.11
N PHE A 128 -5.43 12.30 0.33
CA PHE A 128 -4.83 11.91 1.60
C PHE A 128 -3.40 11.45 1.33
N SER A 129 -2.42 12.04 1.98
CA SER A 129 -1.03 11.65 1.83
C SER A 129 -0.49 10.95 3.07
N PHE A 130 0.35 9.94 2.84
CA PHE A 130 1.05 9.22 3.88
C PHE A 130 2.54 9.30 3.64
N HIS A 131 3.28 9.66 4.67
CA HIS A 131 4.74 9.58 4.68
C HIS A 131 5.19 8.23 5.23
N GLY A 132 6.12 7.58 4.54
CA GLY A 132 6.67 6.28 4.91
C GLY A 132 7.99 6.40 5.66
N GLU A 133 8.02 6.08 6.96
CA GLU A 133 9.26 5.98 7.72
C GLU A 133 10.01 4.71 7.30
N LYS A 134 11.14 4.87 6.62
CA LYS A 134 11.90 3.77 6.02
C LYS A 134 12.63 2.94 7.09
N LEU A 135 12.42 1.63 7.06
CA LEU A 135 13.18 0.68 7.87
C LEU A 135 14.35 0.09 7.08
N GLN A 136 14.05 -0.39 5.87
CA GLN A 136 15.02 -0.94 4.92
C GLN A 136 14.45 -0.84 3.51
N PHE A 137 15.25 -1.20 2.49
CA PHE A 137 14.78 -1.19 1.11
C PHE A 137 13.51 -2.02 0.93
N GLY A 138 12.44 -1.36 0.47
CA GLY A 138 11.13 -1.98 0.23
C GLY A 138 10.31 -2.30 1.48
N ALA A 139 10.73 -1.86 2.68
CA ALA A 139 9.96 -2.00 3.90
C ALA A 139 9.99 -0.72 4.74
N PHE A 140 8.88 -0.45 5.40
CA PHE A 140 8.66 0.71 6.25
C PHE A 140 8.43 0.30 7.69
N ASP A 141 8.90 1.12 8.62
CA ASP A 141 8.60 0.93 10.05
C ASP A 141 7.14 1.27 10.32
N PHE A 142 6.71 2.42 9.84
CA PHE A 142 5.31 2.81 9.82
C PHE A 142 5.04 3.82 8.70
N TRP A 143 3.76 4.07 8.45
CA TRP A 143 3.26 5.17 7.63
C TRP A 143 2.51 6.13 8.52
N SER A 144 2.69 7.42 8.30
CA SER A 144 1.96 8.48 8.98
C SER A 144 1.15 9.30 7.98
N LEU A 145 -0.11 9.53 8.29
CA LEU A 145 -0.91 10.52 7.57
C LEU A 145 -0.34 11.91 7.92
N ASN A 146 -0.05 12.68 6.92
CA ASN A 146 0.32 14.07 7.05
C ASN A 146 -0.80 14.93 6.48
N ASP A 147 -1.23 15.93 7.25
CA ASP A 147 -2.19 16.95 6.80
C ASP A 147 -1.53 18.31 7.04
N ASP A 148 -0.45 18.58 6.29
CA ASP A 148 0.38 19.76 6.43
C ASP A 148 0.75 20.38 5.06
N GLU A 149 1.70 21.34 5.07
CA GLU A 149 2.19 22.05 3.87
C GLU A 149 2.75 21.09 2.79
N THR A 150 3.15 19.87 3.16
CA THR A 150 3.64 18.84 2.23
C THR A 150 2.53 18.38 1.27
N ASP A 151 1.27 18.40 1.70
CA ASP A 151 0.14 18.04 0.85
C ASP A 151 -0.02 18.98 -0.35
N ASP A 152 0.20 20.26 -0.17
CA ASP A 152 0.11 21.23 -1.27
C ASP A 152 1.22 20.98 -2.31
N GLU A 153 2.46 20.71 -1.87
CA GLU A 153 3.59 20.39 -2.77
C GLU A 153 3.34 19.08 -3.54
N LEU A 154 2.82 18.06 -2.87
CA LEU A 154 2.48 16.78 -3.50
C LEU A 154 1.32 16.94 -4.49
N LEU A 155 0.33 17.76 -4.17
CA LEU A 155 -0.78 18.05 -5.08
C LEU A 155 -0.29 18.76 -6.33
N GLU A 156 0.55 19.81 -6.18
CA GLU A 156 1.19 20.52 -7.31
C GLU A 156 2.01 19.57 -8.22
N LEU A 157 2.65 18.56 -7.63
CA LEU A 157 3.41 17.54 -8.35
C LEU A 157 2.51 16.61 -9.17
N VAL A 158 1.41 16.11 -8.58
CA VAL A 158 0.61 15.04 -9.20
C VAL A 158 -0.54 15.55 -10.06
N GLU A 159 -1.07 16.74 -9.80
CA GLU A 159 -2.23 17.28 -10.52
C GLU A 159 -2.00 17.36 -12.04
N PRO A 160 -0.85 17.88 -12.56
CA PRO A 160 -0.62 17.90 -14.00
C PRO A 160 -0.60 16.50 -14.63
N TRP A 161 -0.01 15.52 -13.93
CA TRP A 161 0.02 14.14 -14.40
C TRP A 161 -1.38 13.51 -14.42
N VAL A 162 -2.17 13.75 -13.38
CA VAL A 162 -3.57 13.29 -13.30
C VAL A 162 -4.41 13.90 -14.41
N GLU A 163 -4.31 15.21 -14.65
CA GLU A 163 -5.06 15.90 -15.70
C GLU A 163 -4.73 15.35 -17.10
N GLU A 164 -3.44 15.06 -17.37
CA GLU A 164 -3.00 14.56 -18.65
C GLU A 164 -3.41 13.09 -18.88
N PHE A 165 -3.25 12.24 -17.87
CA PHE A 165 -3.30 10.78 -18.06
C PHE A 165 -4.55 10.09 -17.49
N MET A 166 -5.32 10.75 -16.60
CA MET A 166 -6.47 10.13 -15.94
C MET A 166 -7.82 10.68 -16.39
N SER A 167 -7.86 11.32 -17.57
CA SER A 167 -9.11 11.86 -18.13
C SER A 167 -10.24 10.82 -18.18
N GLY A 168 -11.40 11.18 -17.62
CA GLY A 168 -12.59 10.32 -17.55
C GLY A 168 -12.53 9.19 -16.53
N TYR A 169 -11.47 9.11 -15.70
CA TYR A 169 -11.41 8.17 -14.58
C TYR A 169 -12.23 8.68 -13.40
N THR A 170 -13.06 7.80 -12.83
CA THR A 170 -13.77 8.05 -11.56
C THR A 170 -13.50 6.90 -10.62
N GLY A 171 -12.97 7.20 -9.43
CA GLY A 171 -12.62 6.22 -8.42
C GLY A 171 -11.43 6.65 -7.58
N CYS A 172 -10.90 5.71 -6.80
CA CYS A 172 -9.69 5.92 -6.00
C CYS A 172 -8.44 5.60 -6.83
N LEU A 173 -7.46 6.47 -6.78
CA LEU A 173 -6.14 6.33 -7.40
C LEU A 173 -5.10 6.44 -6.30
N ASN A 174 -4.33 5.39 -6.06
CA ASN A 174 -3.19 5.44 -5.16
C ASN A 174 -1.90 5.63 -5.97
N LEU A 175 -1.08 6.59 -5.56
CA LEU A 175 0.24 6.86 -6.14
C LEU A 175 1.32 6.68 -5.08
N GLU A 176 2.38 5.94 -5.41
CA GLU A 176 3.62 5.94 -4.63
C GLU A 176 4.63 6.88 -5.26
N ILE A 177 5.23 7.76 -4.44
CA ILE A 177 6.14 8.82 -4.86
C ILE A 177 7.44 8.72 -4.06
N ILE A 178 8.59 8.88 -4.72
CA ILE A 178 9.89 9.09 -4.07
C ILE A 178 10.49 10.38 -4.60
N GLY A 179 10.72 11.35 -3.69
CA GLY A 179 11.08 12.70 -4.11
C GLY A 179 10.02 13.28 -5.04
N ASP A 180 10.41 13.67 -6.24
CA ASP A 180 9.52 14.30 -7.23
C ASP A 180 8.98 13.32 -8.28
N TYR A 181 9.00 11.99 -8.02
CA TYR A 181 8.70 11.00 -9.06
C TYR A 181 7.67 9.96 -8.62
N ILE A 182 6.64 9.79 -9.44
CA ILE A 182 5.67 8.69 -9.29
C ILE A 182 6.37 7.38 -9.67
N ILE A 183 6.48 6.47 -8.72
CA ILE A 183 7.16 5.18 -8.92
C ILE A 183 6.20 4.01 -9.12
N GLU A 184 4.95 4.18 -8.71
CA GLU A 184 3.87 3.20 -8.86
C GLU A 184 2.51 3.92 -8.85
N ALA A 185 1.55 3.39 -9.60
CA ALA A 185 0.18 3.87 -9.62
C ALA A 185 -0.80 2.69 -9.58
N GLN A 186 -1.92 2.83 -8.85
CA GLN A 186 -2.87 1.76 -8.59
C GLN A 186 -4.30 2.30 -8.58
N LEU A 187 -5.23 1.62 -9.29
CA LEU A 187 -6.63 2.06 -9.45
C LEU A 187 -7.51 1.59 -8.27
N ARG A 188 -7.03 1.78 -7.07
CA ARG A 188 -7.74 1.44 -5.83
C ARG A 188 -7.28 2.35 -4.71
N MET A 189 -8.01 2.37 -3.60
CA MET A 189 -7.53 3.05 -2.40
C MET A 189 -6.32 2.30 -1.80
N GLY A 190 -5.40 3.03 -1.19
CA GLY A 190 -4.32 2.49 -0.38
C GLY A 190 -4.83 2.05 0.98
N ASP A 191 -4.86 2.99 1.92
CA ASP A 191 -5.13 2.71 3.33
C ASP A 191 -6.20 3.61 3.98
N ILE A 192 -6.83 4.53 3.24
CA ILE A 192 -7.84 5.46 3.75
C ILE A 192 -9.11 4.76 4.27
N ASP A 193 -9.39 3.55 3.82
CA ASP A 193 -10.50 2.74 4.32
C ASP A 193 -10.32 2.30 5.79
N ARG A 194 -9.12 2.48 6.33
CA ARG A 194 -8.78 2.09 7.71
C ARG A 194 -8.93 3.20 8.74
N PHE A 195 -9.24 4.42 8.30
CA PHE A 195 -9.49 5.54 9.19
C PHE A 195 -10.68 5.32 10.13
N GLY A 196 -11.61 4.45 9.77
CA GLY A 196 -12.89 4.34 10.46
C GLY A 196 -13.84 5.51 10.19
N ASP A 197 -13.52 6.37 9.22
CA ASP A 197 -14.41 7.46 8.79
C ASP A 197 -15.51 6.94 7.88
N HIS A 198 -16.69 6.78 8.50
CA HIS A 198 -17.88 6.31 7.79
C HIS A 198 -18.40 7.29 6.73
N GLN A 199 -18.18 8.60 6.91
CA GLN A 199 -18.64 9.60 5.94
C GLN A 199 -17.78 9.57 4.69
N LEU A 200 -16.46 9.41 4.83
CA LEU A 200 -15.56 9.20 3.71
C LEU A 200 -15.93 7.94 2.92
N MET A 201 -16.15 6.82 3.62
CA MET A 201 -16.53 5.56 2.96
C MET A 201 -17.90 5.68 2.26
N GLN A 202 -18.87 6.36 2.85
CA GLN A 202 -20.16 6.63 2.22
C GLN A 202 -20.00 7.50 0.97
N ALA A 203 -19.13 8.50 1.00
CA ALA A 203 -18.85 9.34 -0.15
C ALA A 203 -18.15 8.57 -1.29
N ILE A 204 -17.21 7.68 -0.95
CA ILE A 204 -16.58 6.77 -1.93
C ILE A 204 -17.63 5.86 -2.56
N TRP A 205 -18.56 5.31 -1.77
CA TRP A 205 -19.67 4.53 -2.29
C TRP A 205 -20.56 5.37 -3.23
N THR A 206 -20.92 6.61 -2.85
CA THR A 206 -21.72 7.55 -3.65
C THR A 206 -21.00 7.90 -4.95
N LEU A 207 -19.68 8.09 -4.89
CA LEU A 207 -18.84 8.33 -6.07
C LEU A 207 -18.99 7.20 -7.11
N HIS A 208 -18.86 5.95 -6.66
CA HIS A 208 -18.93 4.78 -7.55
C HIS A 208 -20.35 4.47 -8.04
N ASN A 209 -21.36 4.69 -7.19
CA ASN A 209 -22.75 4.37 -7.52
C ASN A 209 -23.48 5.49 -8.28
N GLU A 210 -23.24 6.72 -7.88
CA GLU A 210 -24.01 7.88 -8.35
C GLU A 210 -23.18 8.87 -9.16
N HIS A 211 -21.88 8.61 -9.33
CA HIS A 211 -20.97 9.49 -10.05
C HIS A 211 -20.96 10.92 -9.48
N ARG A 212 -20.89 11.02 -8.16
CA ARG A 212 -21.04 12.26 -7.40
C ARG A 212 -20.17 12.25 -6.16
N TRP A 213 -19.50 13.36 -5.84
CA TRP A 213 -18.68 13.53 -4.64
C TRP A 213 -19.32 14.49 -3.66
N GLU A 214 -19.57 14.06 -2.42
CA GLU A 214 -20.25 14.85 -1.38
C GLU A 214 -19.52 14.85 -0.03
N TYR A 215 -18.29 14.35 0.02
CA TYR A 215 -17.49 14.40 1.24
C TYR A 215 -17.00 15.83 1.52
N LYS A 216 -16.95 16.17 2.81
CA LYS A 216 -16.27 17.35 3.33
C LYS A 216 -15.54 16.96 4.58
N ARG A 217 -14.26 17.31 4.65
CA ARG A 217 -13.48 17.15 5.88
C ARG A 217 -14.18 17.86 7.03
N ASN A 218 -14.19 17.24 8.20
CA ASN A 218 -14.84 17.71 9.40
C ASN A 218 -14.03 17.28 10.62
N GLU A 219 -14.53 17.54 11.82
CA GLU A 219 -13.85 17.20 13.08
C GLU A 219 -13.56 15.69 13.29
N TRP A 220 -14.15 14.81 12.48
CA TRP A 220 -13.94 13.36 12.50
C TRP A 220 -12.94 12.90 11.43
N THR A 221 -12.56 13.78 10.49
CA THR A 221 -11.50 13.49 9.54
C THR A 221 -10.18 13.48 10.27
N PRO A 222 -9.43 12.37 10.25
CA PRO A 222 -8.17 12.35 10.96
C PRO A 222 -7.16 13.33 10.36
N THR A 223 -6.49 14.07 11.21
CA THR A 223 -5.32 14.89 10.87
C THR A 223 -4.02 14.16 11.20
N GLU A 224 -4.09 13.16 12.06
CA GLU A 224 -3.01 12.23 12.39
C GLU A 224 -3.54 10.81 12.33
N PHE A 225 -2.81 9.92 11.68
CA PHE A 225 -3.12 8.51 11.60
C PHE A 225 -1.84 7.73 11.29
N TYR A 226 -1.65 6.63 11.98
CA TYR A 226 -0.47 5.81 11.86
C TYR A 226 -0.84 4.38 11.46
N LEU A 227 0.00 3.81 10.61
CA LEU A 227 -0.17 2.46 10.10
C LEU A 227 1.17 1.73 10.16
N ALA A 228 1.23 0.61 10.85
CA ALA A 228 2.41 -0.24 10.84
C ALA A 228 2.08 -1.68 10.47
N ALA A 229 2.91 -2.25 9.62
CA ALA A 229 2.82 -3.66 9.24
C ALA A 229 3.82 -4.50 10.04
N LEU A 230 3.44 -5.73 10.35
CA LEU A 230 4.32 -6.75 10.89
C LEU A 230 4.64 -7.74 9.77
N PHE A 231 5.92 -7.88 9.45
CA PHE A 231 6.40 -8.83 8.44
C PHE A 231 7.07 -10.04 9.06
N ALA A 232 6.83 -11.20 8.49
CA ALA A 232 7.60 -12.41 8.77
C ALA A 232 8.98 -12.33 8.12
N GLN A 233 9.89 -13.20 8.51
CA GLN A 233 11.12 -13.39 7.73
C GLN A 233 10.82 -13.98 6.35
N PRO A 234 11.62 -13.65 5.31
CA PRO A 234 11.46 -14.26 3.99
C PRO A 234 11.44 -15.79 4.06
N ASN A 235 10.61 -16.41 3.23
CA ASN A 235 10.40 -17.86 3.16
C ASN A 235 9.85 -18.51 4.44
N LYS A 236 9.20 -17.72 5.31
CA LYS A 236 8.64 -18.24 6.55
C LYS A 236 7.17 -17.84 6.68
N LEU A 237 6.38 -18.78 7.16
CA LEU A 237 4.99 -18.55 7.54
C LEU A 237 4.89 -18.48 9.05
N PHE A 238 4.00 -17.65 9.54
CA PHE A 238 3.72 -17.50 10.95
C PHE A 238 2.25 -17.66 11.23
N ASN A 239 1.96 -18.24 12.37
CA ASN A 239 0.61 -18.32 12.89
C ASN A 239 0.53 -17.53 14.21
N ILE A 240 -0.57 -16.81 14.38
CA ILE A 240 -0.89 -16.03 15.57
C ILE A 240 -2.19 -16.57 16.14
N ASN A 241 -2.24 -16.68 17.46
CA ASN A 241 -3.51 -16.96 18.12
C ASN A 241 -4.40 -15.71 18.04
N TYR A 242 -5.23 -15.64 17.01
CA TYR A 242 -6.11 -14.50 16.75
C TYR A 242 -7.05 -14.23 17.92
N GLU A 243 -7.67 -15.26 18.51
CA GLU A 243 -8.62 -15.09 19.62
C GLU A 243 -7.95 -14.48 20.86
N LEU A 244 -6.73 -14.91 21.16
CA LEU A 244 -5.97 -14.35 22.27
C LEU A 244 -5.52 -12.91 21.97
N PHE A 245 -5.09 -12.65 20.73
CA PHE A 245 -4.70 -11.30 20.31
C PHE A 245 -5.88 -10.33 20.36
N ASP A 246 -7.02 -10.74 19.83
CA ASP A 246 -8.27 -9.99 19.86
C ASP A 246 -8.73 -9.70 21.30
N TYR A 247 -8.62 -10.68 22.19
CA TYR A 247 -8.91 -10.50 23.61
C TYR A 247 -7.98 -9.48 24.29
N ILE A 248 -6.69 -9.47 23.94
CA ILE A 248 -5.70 -8.53 24.50
C ILE A 248 -5.91 -7.12 23.96
N MET A 249 -6.16 -7.01 22.65
CA MET A 249 -6.35 -5.72 22.00
C MET A 249 -7.71 -5.08 22.38
N GLY A 250 -8.78 -5.86 22.40
CA GLY A 250 -10.12 -5.32 22.60
C GLY A 250 -10.38 -4.17 21.62
N ASP A 251 -10.74 -3.01 22.18
CA ASP A 251 -10.99 -1.77 21.44
C ASP A 251 -9.77 -0.81 21.48
N ALA A 252 -8.56 -1.34 21.68
CA ALA A 252 -7.35 -0.51 21.85
C ALA A 252 -6.84 0.14 20.57
N LEU A 253 -7.32 -0.29 19.41
CA LEU A 253 -6.91 0.23 18.09
C LEU A 253 -8.14 0.62 17.27
N VAL A 254 -7.96 1.61 16.41
CA VAL A 254 -8.97 1.96 15.39
C VAL A 254 -9.19 0.79 14.43
N TYR A 255 -8.10 0.17 13.99
CA TYR A 255 -8.15 -0.98 13.09
C TYR A 255 -6.95 -1.89 13.28
N TYR A 256 -7.17 -3.19 13.15
CA TYR A 256 -6.09 -4.16 12.93
C TYR A 256 -6.59 -5.35 12.10
N GLN A 257 -5.65 -6.00 11.44
CA GLN A 257 -5.89 -7.22 10.68
C GLN A 257 -4.72 -8.17 10.87
N ILE A 258 -5.00 -9.44 11.14
CA ILE A 258 -4.03 -10.52 11.08
C ILE A 258 -4.26 -11.27 9.76
N ASP A 259 -3.21 -11.37 8.96
CA ASP A 259 -3.29 -12.02 7.65
C ASP A 259 -3.27 -13.55 7.80
N ASP A 260 -4.12 -14.23 7.05
CA ASP A 260 -4.13 -15.70 7.00
C ASP A 260 -2.92 -16.20 6.19
N PRO A 261 -1.98 -16.97 6.79
CA PRO A 261 -0.83 -17.51 6.09
C PRO A 261 -1.18 -18.37 4.87
N SER A 262 -2.35 -18.97 4.84
CA SER A 262 -2.81 -19.79 3.70
C SER A 262 -3.07 -18.97 2.43
N LEU A 263 -3.17 -17.64 2.57
CA LEU A 263 -3.36 -16.70 1.46
C LEU A 263 -2.04 -16.21 0.86
N TYR A 264 -0.90 -16.57 1.42
CA TYR A 264 0.40 -16.14 0.90
C TYR A 264 0.79 -16.92 -0.35
N HIS A 265 0.73 -16.25 -1.50
CA HIS A 265 1.09 -16.81 -2.79
C HIS A 265 2.44 -16.34 -3.31
N THR A 266 3.05 -15.37 -2.61
CA THR A 266 4.32 -14.77 -3.00
C THR A 266 5.28 -14.80 -1.80
N ASN A 267 6.56 -14.58 -2.10
CA ASN A 267 7.58 -14.50 -1.08
C ASN A 267 8.39 -13.22 -1.29
N PRO A 268 7.85 -12.07 -0.83
CA PRO A 268 8.53 -10.79 -0.99
C PRO A 268 9.88 -10.77 -0.25
N PRO A 269 10.83 -9.94 -0.68
CA PRO A 269 12.18 -9.91 -0.13
C PRO A 269 12.23 -9.54 1.36
N HIS A 270 11.24 -8.77 1.83
CA HIS A 270 11.08 -8.42 3.24
C HIS A 270 10.20 -9.40 4.05
N GLY A 271 9.76 -10.51 3.43
CA GLY A 271 8.85 -11.48 4.04
C GLY A 271 7.38 -11.11 3.83
N ASN A 272 6.49 -12.08 4.12
CA ASN A 272 5.06 -11.86 4.02
C ASN A 272 4.58 -10.97 5.18
N ARG A 273 3.61 -10.11 4.91
CA ARG A 273 2.92 -9.38 5.98
C ARG A 273 2.13 -10.38 6.81
N VAL A 274 2.24 -10.27 8.12
CA VAL A 274 1.56 -11.11 9.10
C VAL A 274 0.36 -10.38 9.69
N ALA A 275 0.50 -9.08 9.89
CA ALA A 275 -0.55 -8.23 10.43
C ALA A 275 -0.33 -6.77 10.03
N ILE A 276 -1.39 -5.98 10.19
CA ILE A 276 -1.37 -4.53 10.07
C ILE A 276 -2.13 -3.92 11.23
N PHE A 277 -1.66 -2.79 11.73
CA PHE A 277 -2.20 -2.07 12.87
C PHE A 277 -2.34 -0.61 12.52
N CYS A 278 -3.46 0.00 12.89
CA CYS A 278 -3.75 1.39 12.61
C CYS A 278 -4.40 2.07 13.81
N ASP A 279 -3.93 3.28 14.11
CA ASP A 279 -4.47 4.11 15.19
C ASP A 279 -4.12 5.58 14.96
N TYR A 280 -4.75 6.47 15.71
CA TYR A 280 -4.43 7.90 15.75
C TYR A 280 -3.18 8.21 16.60
N GLU A 281 -2.71 7.24 17.36
CA GLU A 281 -1.54 7.35 18.23
C GLU A 281 -0.46 6.34 17.81
N LEU A 282 0.74 6.82 17.46
CA LEU A 282 1.84 5.95 17.04
C LEU A 282 2.22 4.91 18.10
N ASP A 283 2.21 5.31 19.39
CA ASP A 283 2.58 4.42 20.49
C ASP A 283 1.64 3.22 20.59
N ASN A 284 0.34 3.39 20.31
CA ASN A 284 -0.64 2.31 20.29
C ASN A 284 -0.33 1.32 19.17
N VAL A 285 -0.02 1.81 17.98
CA VAL A 285 0.34 1.00 16.80
C VAL A 285 1.61 0.17 17.09
N ILE A 286 2.65 0.81 17.60
CA ILE A 286 3.92 0.17 17.92
C ILE A 286 3.75 -0.87 19.04
N TRP A 287 2.99 -0.53 20.07
CA TRP A 287 2.68 -1.44 21.17
C TRP A 287 1.95 -2.70 20.67
N ALA A 288 0.88 -2.53 19.88
CA ALA A 288 0.11 -3.64 19.32
C ALA A 288 0.96 -4.53 18.41
N ARG A 289 1.78 -3.93 17.55
CA ARG A 289 2.74 -4.65 16.71
C ARG A 289 3.70 -5.50 17.54
N ASN A 290 4.22 -4.95 18.63
CA ASN A 290 5.16 -5.66 19.52
C ASN A 290 4.49 -6.85 20.23
N ILE A 291 3.27 -6.67 20.73
CA ILE A 291 2.49 -7.76 21.34
C ILE A 291 2.23 -8.87 20.31
N CYS A 292 1.78 -8.51 19.11
CA CYS A 292 1.55 -9.47 18.05
C CYS A 292 2.82 -10.24 17.67
N ALA A 293 3.95 -9.53 17.56
CA ALA A 293 5.25 -10.13 17.28
C ALA A 293 5.67 -11.17 18.36
N ALA A 294 5.41 -10.86 19.63
CA ALA A 294 5.70 -11.78 20.73
C ALA A 294 4.82 -13.05 20.71
N MET A 295 3.64 -12.96 20.11
CA MET A 295 2.71 -14.08 19.98
C MET A 295 2.96 -14.94 18.73
N MET A 296 3.83 -14.50 17.83
CA MET A 296 4.13 -15.23 16.60
C MET A 296 4.72 -16.61 16.91
N LYS A 297 4.13 -17.64 16.30
CA LYS A 297 4.65 -19.01 16.36
C LYS A 297 5.00 -19.45 14.93
N PRO A 298 6.15 -20.13 14.74
CA PRO A 298 6.50 -20.71 13.46
C PRO A 298 5.49 -21.80 13.08
N ASP A 299 5.05 -21.78 11.83
CA ASP A 299 4.00 -22.71 11.36
C ASP A 299 4.54 -24.13 11.14
N ILE A 300 5.74 -24.31 10.60
CA ILE A 300 6.15 -25.61 10.06
C ILE A 300 7.38 -26.23 10.73
N ASP A 301 8.32 -25.45 11.25
CA ASP A 301 9.64 -25.96 11.69
C ASP A 301 9.94 -25.85 13.18
N GLY A 302 9.01 -25.40 14.02
CA GLY A 302 9.22 -25.22 15.47
C GLY A 302 10.27 -24.15 15.82
N LYS A 303 10.73 -23.35 14.85
CA LYS A 303 11.73 -22.30 15.07
C LYS A 303 11.04 -20.96 15.22
N TYR A 304 11.28 -20.32 16.36
CA TYR A 304 10.89 -18.92 16.55
C TYR A 304 11.70 -18.04 15.62
N LEU A 305 11.01 -17.19 14.87
CA LEU A 305 11.61 -16.24 13.98
C LEU A 305 11.42 -14.84 14.58
N GLN A 306 12.49 -14.10 14.63
CA GLN A 306 12.38 -12.70 15.02
C GLN A 306 11.78 -11.89 13.86
N PRO A 307 10.88 -10.96 14.12
CA PRO A 307 10.41 -10.00 13.13
C PRO A 307 11.60 -9.25 12.52
N LEU A 308 11.47 -8.81 11.28
CA LEU A 308 12.48 -8.01 10.60
C LEU A 308 12.70 -6.63 11.23
N THR A 309 11.72 -6.13 11.95
CA THR A 309 11.75 -4.83 12.62
C THR A 309 12.56 -4.90 13.90
N GLY A 310 13.36 -3.86 14.17
CA GLY A 310 14.27 -3.76 15.34
C GLY A 310 13.53 -3.61 16.66
N TYR A 311 12.69 -4.57 17.03
CA TYR A 311 11.97 -4.59 18.29
C TYR A 311 12.93 -4.61 19.47
N LYS A 312 12.79 -3.65 20.35
CA LYS A 312 13.40 -3.73 21.69
C LYS A 312 12.75 -4.90 22.43
N GLU A 313 13.58 -5.68 23.10
CA GLU A 313 13.13 -6.86 23.85
C GLU A 313 11.94 -6.55 24.77
N LEU A 314 10.88 -7.34 24.65
CA LEU A 314 9.64 -7.27 25.42
C LEU A 314 9.80 -7.61 26.92
N SER A 315 11.04 -7.66 27.44
CA SER A 315 11.32 -8.00 28.85
C SER A 315 10.70 -7.05 29.88
N TYR A 316 9.94 -6.04 29.46
CA TYR A 316 9.28 -5.08 30.35
C TYR A 316 7.75 -5.22 30.44
N TYR A 317 7.12 -6.15 29.68
CA TYR A 317 5.66 -6.24 29.62
C TYR A 317 5.06 -7.63 29.86
N LEU A 318 5.88 -8.61 30.29
CA LEU A 318 5.41 -9.93 30.74
C LEU A 318 5.67 -10.11 32.24
#